data_e6f879cd041aa1ae3e44924166d19753
#
_entry.id   e6f879cd041aa1ae3e44924166d19753
#
_cell.length_a   1.000
_cell.length_b   1.000
_cell.length_c   1.000
_cell.angle_alpha   90.00
_cell.angle_beta   90.00
_cell.angle_gamma   90.00
#
_symmetry.space_group_name_H-M   'P 1'
#
loop_
_entity.id
_entity.type
_entity.pdbx_description
1 polymer ?
#
loop_
_entity_poly.entity_id
_entity_poly.type
_entity_poly.pdbx_seq_one_letter_code
_entity_poly.pdbx_strand_id
1 'polypeptide(L)'
;NHALAKNSTITVEELMGEPLIISKGRYELSIMALFKEKNITPQIKYEFNHPDTAISFIRQGLGIALLPELTLKTIADELCSVPLEPTFYRQISLLAKEKPVEGSPLFLLQMCTEQLVVSGKI
;
A
#
# COMPACT_ATOMS: atom_id res chain seq x y z
N ASN A 1 12.29 1.85 16.67
CA ASN A 1 12.00 0.66 17.54
C ASN A 1 10.55 0.67 18.02
N HIS A 2 9.59 0.43 17.11
CA HIS A 2 8.17 0.30 17.46
C HIS A 2 7.89 -1.11 18.02
N ALA A 3 6.95 -1.23 18.96
CA ALA A 3 6.62 -2.53 19.57
C ALA A 3 6.12 -3.54 18.52
N LEU A 4 5.26 -3.11 17.60
CA LEU A 4 4.72 -3.91 16.50
C LEU A 4 5.79 -4.41 15.50
N ALA A 5 6.96 -3.77 15.45
CA ALA A 5 8.05 -4.19 14.56
C ALA A 5 8.66 -5.55 14.90
N LYS A 6 8.35 -6.10 16.06
CA LYS A 6 8.82 -7.43 16.51
C LYS A 6 7.88 -8.57 16.09
N ASN A 7 6.67 -8.23 15.64
CA ASN A 7 5.69 -9.22 15.24
C ASN A 7 6.01 -9.76 13.82
N SER A 8 5.69 -11.03 13.58
CA SER A 8 5.80 -11.61 12.23
C SER A 8 4.69 -11.14 11.28
N THR A 9 3.51 -10.85 11.83
CA THR A 9 2.33 -10.29 11.16
C THR A 9 1.61 -9.36 12.12
N ILE A 10 0.76 -8.47 11.60
CA ILE A 10 -0.07 -7.53 12.37
C ILE A 10 -1.50 -7.59 11.84
N THR A 11 -2.47 -7.58 12.74
CA THR A 11 -3.89 -7.43 12.39
C THR A 11 -4.29 -5.94 12.34
N VAL A 12 -5.42 -5.65 11.70
CA VAL A 12 -5.96 -4.28 11.66
C VAL A 12 -6.35 -3.82 13.06
N GLU A 13 -6.81 -4.73 13.89
CA GLU A 13 -7.20 -4.49 15.27
C GLU A 13 -6.03 -4.04 16.15
N GLU A 14 -4.83 -4.56 15.89
CA GLU A 14 -3.60 -4.14 16.60
C GLU A 14 -3.13 -2.73 16.22
N LEU A 15 -3.67 -2.16 15.13
CA LEU A 15 -3.41 -0.77 14.74
C LEU A 15 -4.30 0.23 15.49
N MET A 16 -5.25 -0.26 16.28
CA MET A 16 -6.15 0.60 17.05
C MET A 16 -5.38 1.39 18.10
N GLY A 17 -5.52 2.71 18.03
CA GLY A 17 -4.81 3.63 18.94
C GLY A 17 -3.41 4.01 18.49
N GLU A 18 -2.88 3.39 17.45
CA GLU A 18 -1.59 3.78 16.89
C GLU A 18 -1.70 5.03 16.02
N PRO A 19 -0.71 5.95 16.08
CA PRO A 19 -0.72 7.15 15.27
C PRO A 19 -0.46 6.83 13.80
N LEU A 20 -1.51 6.89 12.96
CA LEU A 20 -1.41 6.58 11.56
C LEU A 20 -0.99 7.80 10.72
N ILE A 21 -0.14 7.52 9.74
CA ILE A 21 0.27 8.42 8.68
C ILE A 21 -0.39 7.95 7.39
N ILE A 22 -1.22 8.79 6.77
CA ILE A 22 -1.97 8.44 5.56
C ILE A 22 -1.53 9.30 4.38
N SER A 23 -1.32 8.64 3.23
CA SER A 23 -1.15 9.33 1.95
C SER A 23 -2.53 9.52 1.31
N LYS A 24 -2.96 10.77 1.18
CA LYS A 24 -4.24 11.13 0.56
C LYS A 24 -4.31 10.72 -0.91
N GLY A 25 -5.51 10.36 -1.34
CA GLY A 25 -5.89 10.15 -2.72
C GLY A 25 -5.50 8.80 -3.30
N ARG A 26 -4.29 8.30 -3.09
CA ARG A 26 -3.84 7.07 -3.76
C ARG A 26 -4.24 5.79 -3.02
N TYR A 27 -4.10 5.77 -1.70
CA TYR A 27 -4.34 4.58 -0.88
C TYR A 27 -5.40 4.79 0.19
N GLU A 28 -5.79 6.03 0.44
CA GLU A 28 -6.71 6.46 1.49
C GLU A 28 -8.01 5.65 1.47
N LEU A 29 -8.68 5.59 0.33
CA LEU A 29 -9.98 4.90 0.22
C LEU A 29 -9.87 3.41 0.58
N SER A 30 -8.81 2.74 0.12
CA SER A 30 -8.59 1.32 0.41
C SER A 30 -8.28 1.08 1.89
N ILE A 31 -7.47 1.95 2.50
CA ILE A 31 -7.14 1.89 3.92
C ILE A 31 -8.37 2.16 4.78
N MET A 32 -9.14 3.20 4.45
CA MET A 32 -10.35 3.53 5.19
C MET A 32 -11.42 2.44 5.06
N ALA A 33 -11.54 1.80 3.89
CA ALA A 33 -12.43 0.65 3.69
C ALA A 33 -12.05 -0.53 4.59
N LEU A 34 -10.75 -0.81 4.72
CA LEU A 34 -10.22 -1.87 5.58
C LEU A 34 -10.60 -1.64 7.06
N PHE A 35 -10.40 -0.45 7.58
CA PHE A 35 -10.79 -0.09 8.94
C PHE A 35 -12.31 -0.12 9.15
N LYS A 36 -13.06 0.35 8.15
CA LYS A 36 -14.53 0.34 8.19
C LYS A 36 -15.10 -1.07 8.23
N GLU A 37 -14.53 -2.01 7.47
CA GLU A 37 -14.94 -3.42 7.46
C GLU A 37 -14.82 -4.04 8.86
N LYS A 38 -13.81 -3.63 9.62
CA LYS A 38 -13.57 -4.09 10.99
C LYS A 38 -14.28 -3.24 12.06
N ASN A 39 -15.08 -2.24 11.68
CA ASN A 39 -15.70 -1.28 12.58
C ASN A 39 -14.71 -0.56 13.50
N ILE A 40 -13.51 -0.28 13.01
CA ILE A 40 -12.45 0.43 13.72
C ILE A 40 -12.33 1.85 13.18
N THR A 41 -12.20 2.82 14.08
CA THR A 41 -11.87 4.20 13.73
C THR A 41 -10.37 4.39 13.86
N PRO A 42 -9.62 4.60 12.74
CA PRO A 42 -8.19 4.81 12.81
C PRO A 42 -7.83 6.16 13.43
N GLN A 43 -6.75 6.23 14.18
CA GLN A 43 -6.20 7.48 14.70
C GLN A 43 -5.25 8.11 13.66
N ILE A 44 -5.82 8.87 12.73
CA ILE A 44 -5.04 9.58 11.71
C ILE A 44 -4.37 10.79 12.36
N LYS A 45 -3.04 10.77 12.44
CA LYS A 45 -2.26 11.86 13.03
C LYS A 45 -1.69 12.80 11.97
N TYR A 46 -1.30 12.26 10.82
CA TYR A 46 -0.75 13.03 9.71
C TYR A 46 -1.32 12.55 8.38
N GLU A 47 -1.58 13.52 7.50
CA GLU A 47 -2.07 13.28 6.14
C GLU A 47 -1.16 14.00 5.14
N PHE A 48 -0.70 13.28 4.12
CA PHE A 48 0.18 13.82 3.09
C PHE A 48 -0.29 13.47 1.69
N ASN A 49 -0.02 14.34 0.74
CA ASN A 49 -0.31 14.10 -0.68
C ASN A 49 0.85 13.35 -1.39
N HIS A 50 2.04 13.34 -0.79
CA HIS A 50 3.24 12.75 -1.37
C HIS A 50 3.77 11.62 -0.48
N PRO A 51 3.98 10.41 -1.04
CA PRO A 51 4.49 9.26 -0.28
C PRO A 51 5.85 9.52 0.40
N ASP A 52 6.76 10.25 -0.26
CA ASP A 52 8.10 10.54 0.28
C ASP A 52 8.06 11.32 1.59
N THR A 53 7.08 12.21 1.74
CA THR A 53 6.87 12.93 3.00
C THR A 53 6.43 11.99 4.11
N ALA A 54 5.49 11.06 3.82
CA ALA A 54 5.07 10.06 4.78
C ALA A 54 6.26 9.18 5.23
N ILE A 55 7.10 8.75 4.30
CA ILE A 55 8.32 7.97 4.59
C ILE A 55 9.25 8.72 5.53
N SER A 56 9.47 10.01 5.28
CA SER A 56 10.32 10.85 6.15
C SER A 56 9.80 10.94 7.58
N PHE A 57 8.47 10.99 7.78
CA PHE A 57 7.84 10.99 9.10
C PHE A 57 7.95 9.63 9.81
N ILE A 58 7.80 8.53 9.05
CA ILE A 58 8.01 7.17 9.58
C ILE A 58 9.44 6.98 10.07
N ARG A 59 10.44 7.44 9.30
CA ARG A 59 11.85 7.39 9.68
C ARG A 59 12.12 8.10 11.00
N GLN A 60 11.41 9.16 11.29
CA GLN A 60 11.52 9.91 12.54
C GLN A 60 10.71 9.29 13.69
N GLY A 61 10.02 8.19 13.46
CA GLY A 61 9.21 7.52 14.48
C GLY A 61 7.93 8.26 14.88
N LEU A 62 7.42 9.12 14.00
CA LEU A 62 6.24 9.94 14.28
C LEU A 62 4.91 9.19 14.12
N GLY A 63 4.95 7.99 13.57
CA GLY A 63 3.79 7.13 13.37
C GLY A 63 4.09 5.95 12.45
N ILE A 64 3.04 5.22 12.12
CA ILE A 64 3.08 4.06 11.21
C ILE A 64 2.21 4.33 9.99
N ALA A 65 2.49 3.67 8.87
CA ALA A 65 1.69 3.78 7.66
C ALA A 65 1.40 2.40 7.07
N LEU A 66 0.24 2.29 6.42
CA LEU A 66 -0.10 1.15 5.58
C LEU A 66 0.27 1.48 4.13
N LEU A 67 1.18 0.71 3.57
CA LEU A 67 1.68 0.90 2.22
C LEU A 67 1.64 -0.42 1.44
N PRO A 68 1.40 -0.37 0.12
CA PRO A 68 1.52 -1.56 -0.71
C PRO A 68 2.95 -2.13 -0.67
N GLU A 69 3.08 -3.45 -0.68
CA GLU A 69 4.38 -4.14 -0.72
C GLU A 69 5.28 -3.63 -1.85
N LEU A 70 4.70 -3.36 -3.03
CA LEU A 70 5.45 -2.85 -4.17
C LEU A 70 6.12 -1.49 -3.88
N THR A 71 5.47 -0.62 -3.09
CA THR A 71 6.06 0.64 -2.65
C THR A 71 7.19 0.40 -1.67
N LEU A 72 7.05 -0.60 -0.79
CA LEU A 72 8.08 -0.95 0.19
C LEU A 72 9.38 -1.43 -0.46
N LYS A 73 9.30 -2.16 -1.57
CA LYS A 73 10.48 -2.64 -2.33
C LYS A 73 11.44 -1.51 -2.76
N THR A 74 10.94 -0.29 -2.89
CA THR A 74 11.75 0.87 -3.29
C THR A 74 12.39 1.63 -2.12
N ILE A 75 11.96 1.33 -0.88
CA ILE A 75 12.35 2.08 0.33
C ILE A 75 12.80 1.19 1.49
N ALA A 76 12.91 -0.13 1.26
CA ALA A 76 12.98 -1.16 2.30
C ALA A 76 14.23 -1.11 3.18
N ASP A 77 15.35 -0.56 2.72
CA ASP A 77 16.64 -0.70 3.41
C ASP A 77 16.73 0.03 4.75
N GLU A 78 15.80 0.94 5.04
CA GLU A 78 15.86 1.79 6.23
C GLU A 78 14.65 1.67 7.17
N LEU A 79 13.59 0.96 6.75
CA LEU A 79 12.33 0.85 7.49
C LEU A 79 12.00 -0.60 7.80
N CYS A 80 11.47 -0.83 8.99
CA CYS A 80 10.88 -2.11 9.33
C CYS A 80 9.47 -2.19 8.74
N SER A 81 9.19 -3.24 7.96
CA SER A 81 7.86 -3.55 7.46
C SER A 81 7.38 -4.88 8.03
N VAL A 82 6.11 -4.93 8.42
CA VAL A 82 5.45 -6.13 8.93
C VAL A 82 4.20 -6.39 8.11
N PRO A 83 4.00 -7.61 7.59
CA PRO A 83 2.81 -7.95 6.80
C PRO A 83 1.51 -7.83 7.61
N LEU A 84 0.45 -7.41 6.92
CA LEU A 84 -0.90 -7.38 7.49
C LEU A 84 -1.57 -8.76 7.36
N GLU A 85 -2.21 -9.22 8.43
CA GLU A 85 -2.98 -10.47 8.48
C GLU A 85 -4.45 -10.18 8.84
N PRO A 86 -5.45 -10.65 8.06
CA PRO A 86 -5.30 -11.29 6.76
C PRO A 86 -4.72 -10.36 5.71
N THR A 87 -4.04 -10.92 4.71
CA THR A 87 -3.48 -10.14 3.61
C THR A 87 -4.58 -9.41 2.84
N PHE A 88 -4.41 -8.11 2.68
CA PHE A 88 -5.34 -7.26 1.94
C PHE A 88 -4.79 -6.92 0.56
N TYR A 89 -5.58 -7.18 -0.47
CA TYR A 89 -5.18 -6.96 -1.86
C TYR A 89 -5.88 -5.76 -2.47
N ARG A 90 -5.13 -4.99 -3.26
CA ARG A 90 -5.67 -3.93 -4.10
C ARG A 90 -5.72 -4.40 -5.54
N GLN A 91 -6.88 -4.30 -6.15
CA GLN A 91 -7.03 -4.57 -7.58
C GLN A 91 -6.54 -3.40 -8.42
N ILE A 92 -5.69 -3.70 -9.40
CA ILE A 92 -5.24 -2.74 -10.42
C ILE A 92 -5.74 -3.26 -11.77
N SER A 93 -6.39 -2.40 -12.56
CA SER A 93 -6.94 -2.77 -13.85
C SER A 93 -6.41 -1.86 -14.95
N LEU A 94 -6.08 -2.43 -16.09
CA LEU A 94 -5.80 -1.70 -17.32
C LEU A 94 -7.13 -1.41 -18.03
N LEU A 95 -7.44 -0.15 -18.25
CA LEU A 95 -8.64 0.28 -18.97
C LEU A 95 -8.27 0.83 -20.35
N ALA A 96 -8.97 0.39 -21.36
CA ALA A 96 -8.84 0.88 -22.72
C ALA A 96 -10.23 1.13 -23.32
N LYS A 97 -10.35 2.13 -24.21
CA LYS A 97 -11.62 2.45 -24.91
C LYS A 97 -12.09 1.30 -25.79
N GLU A 98 -11.14 0.61 -26.42
CA GLU A 98 -11.39 -0.49 -27.35
C GLU A 98 -10.38 -1.60 -27.13
N LYS A 99 -10.70 -2.81 -27.62
CA LYS A 99 -9.72 -3.91 -27.57
C LYS A 99 -8.45 -3.51 -28.33
N PRO A 100 -7.26 -3.76 -27.76
CA PRO A 100 -6.03 -3.47 -28.47
C PRO A 100 -5.92 -4.27 -29.76
N VAL A 101 -5.56 -3.58 -30.84
CA VAL A 101 -5.24 -4.23 -32.11
C VAL A 101 -3.85 -4.83 -32.03
N GLU A 102 -3.69 -6.04 -32.53
CA GLU A 102 -2.39 -6.74 -32.55
C GLU A 102 -1.28 -5.84 -33.17
N GLY A 103 -0.15 -5.76 -32.49
CA GLY A 103 0.98 -4.91 -32.88
C GLY A 103 0.85 -3.42 -32.55
N SER A 104 -0.29 -2.98 -32.02
CA SER A 104 -0.44 -1.58 -31.55
C SER A 104 0.33 -1.33 -30.24
N PRO A 105 0.69 -0.06 -29.92
CA PRO A 105 1.33 0.26 -28.65
C PRO A 105 0.51 -0.20 -27.44
N LEU A 106 -0.81 -0.15 -27.51
CA LEU A 106 -1.71 -0.59 -26.46
C LEU A 106 -1.68 -2.11 -26.28
N PHE A 107 -1.59 -2.86 -27.38
CA PHE A 107 -1.42 -4.32 -27.38
C PHE A 107 -0.08 -4.72 -26.70
N LEU A 108 1.00 -4.03 -27.06
CA LEU A 108 2.31 -4.27 -26.44
C LEU A 108 2.29 -3.97 -24.92
N LEU A 109 1.62 -2.88 -24.52
CA LEU A 109 1.44 -2.54 -23.11
C LEU A 109 0.66 -3.62 -22.36
N GLN A 110 -0.42 -4.13 -22.95
CA GLN A 110 -1.19 -5.23 -22.37
C GLN A 110 -0.33 -6.49 -22.17
N MET A 111 0.41 -6.91 -23.21
CA MET A 111 1.31 -8.05 -23.11
C MET A 111 2.37 -7.88 -22.04
N CYS A 112 2.99 -6.69 -21.95
CA CYS A 112 3.97 -6.39 -20.91
C CYS A 112 3.36 -6.47 -19.51
N THR A 113 2.14 -5.97 -19.34
CA THR A 113 1.43 -6.01 -18.05
C THR A 113 1.12 -7.45 -17.65
N GLU A 114 0.62 -8.26 -18.57
CA GLU A 114 0.33 -9.68 -18.34
C GLU A 114 1.60 -10.46 -17.94
N GLN A 115 2.71 -10.21 -18.62
CA GLN A 115 4.00 -10.84 -18.30
C GLN A 115 4.51 -10.44 -16.90
N LEU A 116 4.33 -9.17 -16.51
CA LEU A 116 4.73 -8.70 -15.18
C LEU A 116 3.90 -9.36 -14.08
N VAL A 117 2.59 -9.52 -14.28
CA VAL A 117 1.69 -10.22 -13.36
C VAL A 117 2.10 -11.69 -13.22
N VAL A 118 2.27 -12.39 -14.33
CA VAL A 118 2.67 -13.81 -14.33
C VAL A 118 4.05 -14.02 -13.70
N SER A 119 4.99 -13.09 -13.90
CA SER A 119 6.31 -13.14 -13.29
C SER A 119 6.35 -12.76 -11.80
N GLY A 120 5.22 -12.37 -11.21
CA GLY A 120 5.13 -11.94 -9.81
C GLY A 120 5.90 -10.65 -9.49
N LYS A 121 6.17 -9.81 -10.51
CA LYS A 121 6.85 -8.53 -10.32
C LYS A 121 5.91 -7.39 -9.91
N ILE A 122 4.63 -7.60 -10.12
CA ILE A 122 3.55 -6.73 -9.63
C ILE A 122 2.38 -7.57 -9.11
#